data_b08ad04673d3c6a14e8f95543f5c388c
#
_entry.id   b08ad04673d3c6a14e8f95543f5c388c
#
_cell.length_a   1.000
_cell.length_b   1.000
_cell.length_c   1.000
_cell.angle_alpha   90.00
_cell.angle_beta   90.00
_cell.angle_gamma   90.00
#
_symmetry.space_group_name_H-M   'P 1'
#
loop_
_entity.id
_entity.type
_entity.pdbx_description
1 polymer ?
#
loop_
_entity_poly.entity_id
_entity_poly.type
_entity_poly.pdbx_seq_one_letter_code
_entity_poly.pdbx_strand_id
1 'polypeptide(L)'
;MAKIIIFGIQDFAELAHYYLENDSEHEVVAFSVNKDYLPENNFFHDLPIIPFENIEKIYSPIDYKFFAPMAPQKMNKLRENIYNNIKAKGYELISYVSSKATLFNNLIGDNCFILENNTIQPFTSIGNNVILWSGNHIGHHSIIKDHVMFTSHVVLSGHCVVESYCTFGVNSTIRDGVKIGEGTFVAMSASIIKNTESWGLYKGNPAVKSEISTKKL
;
A
#
# COMPACT_ATOMS: atom_id res chain seq x y z
N MET A 1 0.16 -2.21 -21.76
CA MET A 1 0.49 -0.77 -21.63
C MET A 1 -0.78 0.01 -21.35
N ALA A 2 -0.84 0.78 -20.28
CA ALA A 2 -1.97 1.64 -19.92
C ALA A 2 -1.47 3.05 -19.59
N LYS A 3 -2.33 4.06 -19.78
CA LYS A 3 -2.06 5.46 -19.39
C LYS A 3 -2.48 5.68 -17.96
N ILE A 4 -1.55 6.11 -17.11
CA ILE A 4 -1.72 6.14 -15.66
C ILE A 4 -1.72 7.58 -15.16
N ILE A 5 -2.67 7.87 -14.28
CA ILE A 5 -2.70 9.09 -13.47
C ILE A 5 -2.29 8.70 -12.05
N ILE A 6 -1.26 9.35 -11.51
CA ILE A 6 -0.85 9.12 -10.13
C ILE A 6 -1.57 10.11 -9.21
N PHE A 7 -2.20 9.60 -8.13
CA PHE A 7 -2.76 10.46 -7.10
C PHE A 7 -1.71 10.84 -6.07
N GLY A 8 -1.46 12.16 -5.92
CA GLY A 8 -0.45 12.73 -5.01
C GLY A 8 0.65 13.47 -5.76
N ILE A 9 1.42 14.27 -5.03
CA ILE A 9 2.58 15.05 -5.51
C ILE A 9 3.68 15.13 -4.45
N GLN A 10 3.80 14.12 -3.60
CA GLN A 10 4.83 14.01 -2.57
C GLN A 10 5.63 12.71 -2.77
N ASP A 11 6.54 12.40 -1.86
CA ASP A 11 7.51 11.30 -1.94
C ASP A 11 6.94 9.97 -2.49
N PHE A 12 5.75 9.56 -2.05
CA PHE A 12 5.12 8.33 -2.54
C PHE A 12 4.72 8.41 -4.02
N ALA A 13 4.24 9.56 -4.47
CA ALA A 13 3.89 9.78 -5.86
C ALA A 13 5.14 9.88 -6.74
N GLU A 14 6.19 10.52 -6.23
CA GLU A 14 7.49 10.59 -6.89
C GLU A 14 8.12 9.21 -7.06
N LEU A 15 8.15 8.40 -5.99
CA LEU A 15 8.62 7.02 -6.07
C LEU A 15 7.77 6.18 -7.04
N ALA A 16 6.46 6.31 -7.01
CA ALA A 16 5.57 5.60 -7.92
C ALA A 16 5.84 5.98 -9.39
N HIS A 17 6.04 7.26 -9.67
CA HIS A 17 6.43 7.74 -10.99
C HIS A 17 7.75 7.09 -11.43
N TYR A 18 8.79 7.18 -10.59
CA TYR A 18 10.09 6.58 -10.90
C TYR A 18 9.99 5.07 -11.21
N TYR A 19 9.27 4.31 -10.40
CA TYR A 19 9.12 2.87 -10.60
C TYR A 19 8.30 2.55 -11.85
N LEU A 20 7.22 3.27 -12.12
CA LEU A 20 6.41 3.04 -13.32
C LEU A 20 7.19 3.34 -14.60
N GLU A 21 7.98 4.40 -14.63
CA GLU A 21 8.81 4.78 -15.78
C GLU A 21 9.99 3.82 -16.03
N ASN A 22 10.57 3.25 -14.96
CA ASN A 22 11.80 2.46 -15.08
C ASN A 22 11.60 0.94 -14.98
N ASP A 23 10.45 0.47 -14.48
CA ASP A 23 10.21 -0.95 -14.20
C ASP A 23 8.75 -1.36 -14.53
N SER A 24 8.13 -0.71 -15.52
CA SER A 24 6.83 -1.13 -16.03
C SER A 24 6.66 -0.79 -17.52
N GLU A 25 5.62 -1.33 -18.14
CA GLU A 25 5.19 -0.98 -19.51
C GLU A 25 4.14 0.15 -19.53
N HIS A 26 3.82 0.74 -18.39
CA HIS A 26 2.83 1.80 -18.29
C HIS A 26 3.41 3.17 -18.61
N GLU A 27 2.56 4.10 -19.04
CA GLU A 27 2.89 5.49 -19.32
C GLU A 27 2.23 6.37 -18.25
N VAL A 28 3.00 7.13 -17.48
CA VAL A 28 2.45 8.14 -16.57
C VAL A 28 2.16 9.40 -17.37
N VAL A 29 0.91 9.87 -17.34
CA VAL A 29 0.46 10.99 -18.17
C VAL A 29 0.13 12.26 -17.36
N ALA A 30 -0.17 12.11 -16.07
CA ALA A 30 -0.53 13.22 -15.20
C ALA A 30 -0.43 12.82 -13.72
N PHE A 31 -0.40 13.84 -12.88
CA PHE A 31 -0.67 13.72 -11.44
C PHE A 31 -2.05 14.31 -11.11
N SER A 32 -2.63 13.89 -10.01
CA SER A 32 -3.90 14.44 -9.53
C SER A 32 -3.87 14.63 -8.02
N VAL A 33 -4.43 15.73 -7.55
CA VAL A 33 -4.64 16.02 -6.13
C VAL A 33 -5.97 16.72 -5.96
N ASN A 34 -6.52 16.73 -4.74
CA ASN A 34 -7.68 17.57 -4.47
C ASN A 34 -7.32 19.05 -4.67
N LYS A 35 -8.26 19.83 -5.13
CA LYS A 35 -8.09 21.23 -5.50
C LYS A 35 -7.35 22.08 -4.46
N ASP A 36 -7.60 21.82 -3.18
CA ASP A 36 -6.98 22.56 -2.07
C ASP A 36 -5.46 22.30 -1.93
N TYR A 37 -4.92 21.30 -2.63
CA TYR A 37 -3.49 20.94 -2.62
C TYR A 37 -2.80 21.22 -3.95
N LEU A 38 -3.42 21.95 -4.86
CA LEU A 38 -2.80 22.33 -6.13
C LEU A 38 -1.65 23.31 -5.88
N PRO A 39 -0.45 23.04 -6.43
CA PRO A 39 0.64 24.01 -6.41
C PRO A 39 0.41 25.11 -7.45
N GLU A 40 1.09 26.25 -7.29
CA GLU A 40 0.95 27.41 -8.20
C GLU A 40 1.33 27.09 -9.65
N ASN A 41 2.34 26.24 -9.85
CA ASN A 41 2.86 25.92 -11.19
C ASN A 41 2.06 24.82 -11.92
N ASN A 42 1.17 24.09 -11.26
CA ASN A 42 0.39 22.98 -11.82
C ASN A 42 1.18 21.90 -12.59
N PHE A 43 2.47 21.74 -12.27
CA PHE A 43 3.34 20.70 -12.84
C PHE A 43 4.15 20.00 -11.76
N PHE A 44 4.36 18.69 -11.96
CA PHE A 44 5.23 17.85 -11.14
C PHE A 44 5.95 16.86 -12.07
N HIS A 45 7.29 16.80 -12.01
CA HIS A 45 8.12 16.02 -12.96
C HIS A 45 7.75 16.25 -14.44
N ASP A 46 7.58 17.50 -14.82
CA ASP A 46 7.21 17.92 -16.19
C ASP A 46 5.83 17.43 -16.67
N LEU A 47 5.07 16.78 -15.81
CA LEU A 47 3.71 16.32 -16.08
C LEU A 47 2.66 17.24 -15.43
N PRO A 48 1.48 17.41 -16.05
CA PRO A 48 0.42 18.26 -15.52
C PRO A 48 -0.17 17.70 -14.23
N ILE A 49 -0.52 18.59 -13.30
CA ILE A 49 -1.30 18.26 -12.10
C ILE A 49 -2.74 18.71 -12.33
N ILE A 50 -3.67 17.80 -12.23
CA ILE A 50 -5.09 18.03 -12.49
C ILE A 50 -5.89 17.93 -11.19
N PRO A 51 -6.82 18.87 -10.91
CA PRO A 51 -7.74 18.77 -9.79
C PRO A 51 -8.57 17.49 -9.87
N PHE A 52 -8.57 16.70 -8.79
CA PHE A 52 -9.27 15.42 -8.74
C PHE A 52 -10.80 15.57 -8.93
N GLU A 53 -11.36 16.70 -8.52
CA GLU A 53 -12.80 16.97 -8.60
C GLU A 53 -13.32 16.96 -10.04
N ASN A 54 -12.48 17.31 -11.02
CA ASN A 54 -12.86 17.44 -12.42
C ASN A 54 -12.09 16.51 -13.35
N ILE A 55 -11.37 15.54 -12.80
CA ILE A 55 -10.42 14.71 -13.55
C ILE A 55 -11.10 13.96 -14.71
N GLU A 56 -12.31 13.46 -14.54
CA GLU A 56 -13.07 12.72 -15.55
C GLU A 56 -13.48 13.54 -16.77
N LYS A 57 -13.44 14.87 -16.67
CA LYS A 57 -13.69 15.77 -17.82
C LYS A 57 -12.51 15.89 -18.77
N ILE A 58 -11.32 15.58 -18.27
CA ILE A 58 -10.04 15.70 -19.01
C ILE A 58 -9.52 14.32 -19.37
N TYR A 59 -9.57 13.38 -18.46
CA TYR A 59 -9.09 12.01 -18.59
C TYR A 59 -10.25 11.03 -18.34
N SER A 60 -10.82 10.48 -19.41
CA SER A 60 -11.95 9.54 -19.31
C SER A 60 -11.55 8.26 -18.56
N PRO A 61 -12.35 7.73 -17.62
CA PRO A 61 -12.08 6.46 -16.96
C PRO A 61 -12.08 5.24 -17.90
N ILE A 62 -12.52 5.40 -19.14
CA ILE A 62 -12.45 4.33 -20.17
C ILE A 62 -11.00 4.19 -20.68
N ASP A 63 -10.27 5.29 -20.82
CA ASP A 63 -8.96 5.34 -21.47
C ASP A 63 -7.80 5.42 -20.48
N TYR A 64 -8.06 5.84 -19.25
CA TYR A 64 -7.04 6.11 -18.23
C TYR A 64 -7.32 5.32 -16.96
N LYS A 65 -6.24 4.92 -16.28
CA LYS A 65 -6.29 4.24 -14.98
C LYS A 65 -5.58 5.08 -13.93
N PHE A 66 -5.83 4.77 -12.67
CA PHE A 66 -5.18 5.43 -11.55
C PHE A 66 -4.17 4.53 -10.86
N PHE A 67 -3.21 5.18 -10.20
CA PHE A 67 -2.38 4.60 -9.16
C PHE A 67 -2.30 5.58 -7.99
N ALA A 68 -2.65 5.14 -6.78
CA ALA A 68 -2.77 6.00 -5.62
C ALA A 68 -1.97 5.47 -4.42
N PRO A 69 -0.63 5.37 -4.52
CA PRO A 69 0.22 4.97 -3.40
C PRO A 69 0.34 6.15 -2.43
N MET A 70 -0.07 5.96 -1.19
CA MET A 70 -0.06 7.02 -0.18
C MET A 70 0.48 6.52 1.16
N ALA A 71 1.09 7.43 1.92
CA ALA A 71 1.57 7.16 3.28
C ALA A 71 0.44 6.68 4.22
N PRO A 72 0.77 5.93 5.29
CA PRO A 72 -0.21 5.28 6.17
C PRO A 72 -0.89 6.23 7.16
N GLN A 73 -1.36 7.38 6.69
CA GLN A 73 -2.02 8.36 7.55
C GLN A 73 -3.36 7.82 8.09
N LYS A 74 -3.65 8.13 9.35
CA LYS A 74 -4.86 7.70 10.07
C LYS A 74 -5.07 6.18 9.96
N MET A 75 -4.03 5.39 10.18
CA MET A 75 -4.07 3.93 10.03
C MET A 75 -4.63 3.50 8.68
N ASN A 76 -4.04 4.01 7.59
CA ASN A 76 -4.41 3.74 6.19
C ASN A 76 -5.82 4.23 5.76
N LYS A 77 -6.61 4.85 6.64
CA LYS A 77 -7.97 5.32 6.33
C LYS A 77 -8.01 6.44 5.29
N LEU A 78 -6.99 7.31 5.27
CA LEU A 78 -6.91 8.33 4.23
C LEU A 78 -6.70 7.70 2.84
N ARG A 79 -5.82 6.70 2.75
CA ARG A 79 -5.55 5.96 1.51
C ARG A 79 -6.77 5.17 1.04
N GLU A 80 -7.52 4.54 1.96
CA GLU A 80 -8.81 3.91 1.67
C GLU A 80 -9.81 4.91 1.07
N ASN A 81 -9.96 6.09 1.67
CA ASN A 81 -10.89 7.11 1.20
C ASN A 81 -10.58 7.55 -0.24
N ILE A 82 -9.31 7.80 -0.55
CA ILE A 82 -8.89 8.16 -1.91
C ILE A 82 -9.14 7.01 -2.89
N TYR A 83 -8.77 5.78 -2.52
CA TYR A 83 -9.03 4.57 -3.29
C TYR A 83 -10.52 4.44 -3.66
N ASN A 84 -11.41 4.58 -2.67
CA ASN A 84 -12.85 4.49 -2.88
C ASN A 84 -13.39 5.63 -3.75
N ASN A 85 -12.89 6.86 -3.57
CA ASN A 85 -13.28 8.01 -4.37
C ASN A 85 -12.87 7.86 -5.84
N ILE A 86 -11.70 7.31 -6.11
CA ILE A 86 -11.24 7.01 -7.49
C ILE A 86 -12.16 5.97 -8.13
N LYS A 87 -12.46 4.87 -7.41
CA LYS A 87 -13.40 3.84 -7.90
C LYS A 87 -14.82 4.39 -8.12
N ALA A 88 -15.29 5.27 -7.24
CA ALA A 88 -16.60 5.92 -7.39
C ALA A 88 -16.72 6.81 -8.64
N LYS A 89 -15.59 7.32 -9.16
CA LYS A 89 -15.52 8.02 -10.45
C LYS A 89 -15.43 7.07 -11.66
N GLY A 90 -15.43 5.76 -11.44
CA GLY A 90 -15.39 4.73 -12.49
C GLY A 90 -14.00 4.33 -12.98
N TYR A 91 -12.93 4.81 -12.33
CA TYR A 91 -11.59 4.42 -12.73
C TYR A 91 -11.19 3.05 -12.19
N GLU A 92 -10.46 2.30 -13.01
CA GLU A 92 -9.66 1.17 -12.55
C GLU A 92 -8.37 1.68 -11.90
N LEU A 93 -7.92 0.95 -10.86
CA LEU A 93 -6.61 1.19 -10.26
C LEU A 93 -5.67 0.06 -10.63
N ILE A 94 -4.46 0.41 -11.06
CA ILE A 94 -3.42 -0.58 -11.31
C ILE A 94 -2.70 -0.94 -10.02
N SER A 95 -2.02 -2.09 -10.02
CA SER A 95 -1.00 -2.44 -9.04
C SER A 95 0.36 -2.40 -9.70
N TYR A 96 1.35 -1.87 -8.98
CA TYR A 96 2.75 -2.01 -9.36
C TYR A 96 3.39 -3.12 -8.52
N VAL A 97 4.06 -4.04 -9.22
CA VAL A 97 4.87 -5.08 -8.61
C VAL A 97 6.24 -5.05 -9.26
N SER A 98 7.27 -4.79 -8.48
CA SER A 98 8.64 -4.72 -9.00
C SER A 98 9.06 -6.01 -9.71
N SER A 99 9.71 -5.87 -10.86
CA SER A 99 10.31 -6.99 -11.58
C SER A 99 11.35 -7.75 -10.75
N LYS A 100 11.85 -7.15 -9.67
CA LYS A 100 12.80 -7.74 -8.71
C LYS A 100 12.12 -8.38 -7.50
N ALA A 101 10.80 -8.44 -7.44
CA ALA A 101 10.07 -9.21 -6.44
C ALA A 101 9.91 -10.68 -6.89
N THR A 102 9.93 -11.59 -5.93
CA THR A 102 9.73 -13.02 -6.19
C THR A 102 8.31 -13.42 -5.84
N LEU A 103 7.55 -13.88 -6.85
CA LEU A 103 6.16 -14.30 -6.74
C LEU A 103 5.96 -15.73 -7.27
N PHE A 104 4.89 -16.38 -6.83
CA PHE A 104 4.52 -17.75 -7.20
C PHE A 104 3.04 -17.83 -7.61
N ASN A 105 2.63 -17.05 -8.62
CA ASN A 105 1.23 -16.92 -9.07
C ASN A 105 0.27 -16.51 -7.96
N ASN A 106 0.71 -15.60 -7.09
CA ASN A 106 -0.08 -15.10 -5.98
C ASN A 106 -1.26 -14.26 -6.49
N LEU A 107 -2.39 -14.33 -5.78
CA LEU A 107 -3.50 -13.40 -5.98
C LEU A 107 -3.13 -12.06 -5.35
N ILE A 108 -3.14 -11.00 -6.15
CA ILE A 108 -2.84 -9.63 -5.73
C ILE A 108 -4.00 -8.74 -6.18
N GLY A 109 -4.56 -7.99 -5.25
CA GLY A 109 -5.63 -7.02 -5.50
C GLY A 109 -5.16 -5.80 -6.28
N ASP A 110 -6.05 -4.82 -6.44
CA ASP A 110 -5.75 -3.57 -7.12
C ASP A 110 -5.12 -2.51 -6.19
N ASN A 111 -4.50 -1.49 -6.78
CA ASN A 111 -3.79 -0.41 -6.08
C ASN A 111 -2.71 -0.89 -5.10
N CYS A 112 -2.08 -2.02 -5.37
CA CYS A 112 -0.98 -2.52 -4.57
C CYS A 112 0.35 -1.90 -5.04
N PHE A 113 1.23 -1.55 -4.10
CA PHE A 113 2.56 -1.04 -4.35
C PHE A 113 3.60 -1.97 -3.73
N ILE A 114 4.14 -2.90 -4.53
CA ILE A 114 5.04 -3.96 -4.08
C ILE A 114 6.43 -3.69 -4.65
N LEU A 115 7.34 -3.26 -3.78
CA LEU A 115 8.70 -2.86 -4.16
C LEU A 115 9.64 -4.07 -4.31
N GLU A 116 10.89 -3.79 -4.64
CA GLU A 116 11.92 -4.78 -4.92
C GLU A 116 12.25 -5.69 -3.73
N ASN A 117 12.78 -6.86 -4.04
CA ASN A 117 13.24 -7.87 -3.08
C ASN A 117 12.16 -8.41 -2.10
N ASN A 118 10.88 -8.16 -2.38
CA ASN A 118 9.82 -8.86 -1.68
C ASN A 118 9.77 -10.33 -2.12
N THR A 119 9.75 -11.27 -1.17
CA THR A 119 9.49 -12.69 -1.44
C THR A 119 8.10 -13.05 -0.93
N ILE A 120 7.17 -13.31 -1.85
CA ILE A 120 5.79 -13.70 -1.53
C ILE A 120 5.63 -15.17 -1.85
N GLN A 121 5.62 -16.02 -0.83
CA GLN A 121 5.62 -17.46 -0.99
C GLN A 121 4.30 -18.04 -1.57
N PRO A 122 4.30 -19.28 -2.08
CA PRO A 122 3.11 -19.91 -2.66
C PRO A 122 1.88 -19.90 -1.72
N PHE A 123 0.69 -19.87 -2.33
CA PHE A 123 -0.61 -19.92 -1.64
C PHE A 123 -0.89 -18.70 -0.74
N THR A 124 -0.14 -17.63 -0.89
CA THR A 124 -0.39 -16.35 -0.21
C THR A 124 -1.29 -15.49 -1.10
N SER A 125 -2.27 -14.83 -0.48
CA SER A 125 -3.11 -13.83 -1.14
C SER A 125 -2.95 -12.45 -0.52
N ILE A 126 -2.97 -11.42 -1.38
CA ILE A 126 -2.85 -10.01 -1.01
C ILE A 126 -4.10 -9.29 -1.48
N GLY A 127 -4.77 -8.60 -0.58
CA GLY A 127 -5.95 -7.78 -0.85
C GLY A 127 -5.65 -6.50 -1.62
N ASN A 128 -6.60 -5.60 -1.63
CA ASN A 128 -6.52 -4.34 -2.35
C ASN A 128 -5.79 -3.26 -1.54
N ASN A 129 -5.17 -2.33 -2.26
CA ASN A 129 -4.60 -1.12 -1.66
C ASN A 129 -3.55 -1.45 -0.58
N VAL A 130 -2.72 -2.49 -0.84
CA VAL A 130 -1.66 -2.95 0.04
C VAL A 130 -0.31 -2.38 -0.41
N ILE A 131 0.51 -1.97 0.55
CA ILE A 131 1.87 -1.51 0.30
C ILE A 131 2.86 -2.48 0.96
N LEU A 132 3.77 -3.01 0.17
CA LEU A 132 4.92 -3.77 0.63
C LEU A 132 6.19 -3.03 0.23
N TRP A 133 6.84 -2.34 1.17
CA TRP A 133 8.16 -1.76 0.95
C TRP A 133 9.18 -2.87 0.68
N SER A 134 10.41 -2.49 0.37
CA SER A 134 11.45 -3.41 -0.07
C SER A 134 11.85 -4.46 0.96
N GLY A 135 12.16 -5.69 0.49
CA GLY A 135 12.83 -6.71 1.27
C GLY A 135 11.96 -7.50 2.26
N ASN A 136 10.63 -7.48 2.14
CA ASN A 136 9.79 -8.27 3.03
C ASN A 136 9.78 -9.76 2.65
N HIS A 137 9.64 -10.61 3.65
CA HIS A 137 9.31 -12.02 3.48
C HIS A 137 7.87 -12.29 3.92
N ILE A 138 7.04 -12.73 2.98
CA ILE A 138 5.63 -13.08 3.22
C ILE A 138 5.51 -14.59 3.07
N GLY A 139 5.32 -15.28 4.20
CA GLY A 139 5.30 -16.75 4.30
C GLY A 139 4.07 -17.38 3.64
N HIS A 140 4.23 -18.62 3.23
CA HIS A 140 3.22 -19.42 2.52
C HIS A 140 1.88 -19.51 3.24
N HIS A 141 0.79 -19.71 2.49
CA HIS A 141 -0.58 -19.88 3.01
C HIS A 141 -1.05 -18.70 3.89
N SER A 142 -0.47 -17.52 3.71
CA SER A 142 -0.86 -16.32 4.46
C SER A 142 -1.91 -15.53 3.70
N ILE A 143 -2.74 -14.80 4.42
CA ILE A 143 -3.77 -13.92 3.87
C ILE A 143 -3.52 -12.51 4.40
N ILE A 144 -3.25 -11.57 3.48
CA ILE A 144 -3.16 -10.15 3.79
C ILE A 144 -4.42 -9.49 3.24
N LYS A 145 -5.22 -8.88 4.11
CA LYS A 145 -6.44 -8.17 3.72
C LYS A 145 -6.16 -6.77 3.21
N ASP A 146 -7.22 -6.00 2.93
CA ASP A 146 -7.13 -4.70 2.28
C ASP A 146 -6.50 -3.61 3.16
N HIS A 147 -5.92 -2.60 2.53
CA HIS A 147 -5.41 -1.39 3.17
C HIS A 147 -4.27 -1.61 4.16
N VAL A 148 -3.52 -2.70 4.03
CA VAL A 148 -2.38 -3.02 4.90
C VAL A 148 -1.10 -2.36 4.38
N MET A 149 -0.18 -2.03 5.28
CA MET A 149 1.15 -1.54 4.93
C MET A 149 2.24 -2.29 5.70
N PHE A 150 3.17 -2.85 4.95
CA PHE A 150 4.45 -3.35 5.44
C PHE A 150 5.54 -2.36 5.07
N THR A 151 6.31 -1.90 6.05
CA THR A 151 7.55 -1.18 5.77
C THR A 151 8.66 -2.16 5.42
N SER A 152 9.92 -1.75 5.36
CA SER A 152 11.00 -2.60 4.87
C SER A 152 11.36 -3.75 5.82
N HIS A 153 11.76 -4.89 5.23
CA HIS A 153 12.35 -6.03 5.94
C HIS A 153 11.46 -6.64 7.03
N VAL A 154 10.15 -6.62 6.85
CA VAL A 154 9.23 -7.34 7.73
C VAL A 154 9.24 -8.83 7.37
N VAL A 155 9.26 -9.70 8.39
CA VAL A 155 9.11 -11.13 8.22
C VAL A 155 7.74 -11.57 8.75
N LEU A 156 6.85 -11.93 7.86
CA LEU A 156 5.61 -12.62 8.14
C LEU A 156 5.83 -14.11 7.87
N SER A 157 5.81 -14.95 8.91
CA SER A 157 5.93 -16.41 8.74
C SER A 157 4.68 -17.00 8.09
N GLY A 158 4.66 -18.32 7.85
CA GLY A 158 3.56 -18.97 7.15
C GLY A 158 2.24 -18.99 7.93
N HIS A 159 1.14 -19.29 7.23
CA HIS A 159 -0.22 -19.48 7.79
C HIS A 159 -0.77 -18.29 8.61
N CYS A 160 -0.24 -17.09 8.39
CA CYS A 160 -0.70 -15.88 9.08
C CYS A 160 -1.92 -15.27 8.39
N VAL A 161 -2.78 -14.65 9.20
CA VAL A 161 -3.89 -13.84 8.72
C VAL A 161 -3.69 -12.40 9.20
N VAL A 162 -3.54 -11.48 8.27
CA VAL A 162 -3.42 -10.04 8.56
C VAL A 162 -4.73 -9.36 8.19
N GLU A 163 -5.45 -8.89 9.19
CA GLU A 163 -6.71 -8.14 9.00
C GLU A 163 -6.42 -6.75 8.42
N SER A 164 -7.46 -6.07 7.94
CA SER A 164 -7.34 -4.77 7.26
C SER A 164 -6.74 -3.67 8.15
N TYR A 165 -6.17 -2.66 7.51
CA TYR A 165 -5.60 -1.43 8.10
C TYR A 165 -4.37 -1.64 8.99
N CYS A 166 -3.80 -2.84 9.03
CA CYS A 166 -2.58 -3.09 9.80
C CYS A 166 -1.38 -2.34 9.20
N THR A 167 -0.46 -1.95 10.08
CA THR A 167 0.82 -1.33 9.70
C THR A 167 1.96 -1.99 10.45
N PHE A 168 3.00 -2.39 9.71
CA PHE A 168 4.17 -3.08 10.24
C PHE A 168 5.40 -2.20 10.10
N GLY A 169 6.05 -1.91 11.23
CA GLY A 169 7.30 -1.18 11.29
C GLY A 169 8.49 -2.00 10.81
N VAL A 170 9.54 -1.31 10.39
CA VAL A 170 10.78 -1.90 9.84
C VAL A 170 11.33 -3.00 10.74
N ASN A 171 11.75 -4.13 10.14
CA ASN A 171 12.32 -5.30 10.82
C ASN A 171 11.40 -5.95 11.86
N SER A 172 10.09 -5.71 11.82
CA SER A 172 9.17 -6.48 12.69
C SER A 172 9.02 -7.92 12.20
N THR A 173 8.77 -8.83 13.15
CA THR A 173 8.72 -10.27 12.86
C THR A 173 7.47 -10.89 13.45
N ILE A 174 6.76 -11.69 12.67
CA ILE A 174 5.50 -12.34 13.05
C ILE A 174 5.68 -13.87 12.98
N ARG A 175 5.38 -14.53 14.10
CA ARG A 175 5.48 -15.99 14.22
C ARG A 175 4.42 -16.68 13.35
N ASP A 176 4.74 -17.88 12.90
CA ASP A 176 3.86 -18.76 12.13
C ASP A 176 2.47 -18.97 12.79
N GLY A 177 1.42 -18.97 11.96
CA GLY A 177 0.04 -19.21 12.38
C GLY A 177 -0.61 -18.08 13.18
N VAL A 178 0.02 -16.92 13.29
CA VAL A 178 -0.53 -15.79 14.05
C VAL A 178 -1.60 -15.05 13.25
N LYS A 179 -2.68 -14.67 13.94
CA LYS A 179 -3.69 -13.75 13.43
C LYS A 179 -3.41 -12.33 13.97
N ILE A 180 -3.22 -11.39 13.05
CA ILE A 180 -3.07 -9.97 13.35
C ILE A 180 -4.44 -9.30 13.23
N GLY A 181 -4.94 -8.78 14.35
CA GLY A 181 -6.25 -8.10 14.44
C GLY A 181 -6.29 -6.81 13.62
N GLU A 182 -7.49 -6.42 13.22
CA GLU A 182 -7.74 -5.22 12.40
C GLU A 182 -7.09 -3.96 12.99
N GLY A 183 -6.48 -3.14 12.15
CA GLY A 183 -5.87 -1.87 12.57
C GLY A 183 -4.74 -2.00 13.56
N THR A 184 -4.11 -3.17 13.67
CA THR A 184 -2.92 -3.35 14.53
C THR A 184 -1.73 -2.56 13.98
N PHE A 185 -1.03 -1.85 14.85
CA PHE A 185 0.27 -1.27 14.57
C PHE A 185 1.36 -2.09 15.26
N VAL A 186 2.27 -2.66 14.48
CA VAL A 186 3.45 -3.35 14.97
C VAL A 186 4.65 -2.39 14.83
N ALA A 187 5.24 -1.98 15.96
CA ALA A 187 6.38 -1.08 15.96
C ALA A 187 7.63 -1.72 15.34
N MET A 188 8.58 -0.90 14.90
CA MET A 188 9.84 -1.38 14.36
C MET A 188 10.54 -2.37 15.32
N SER A 189 11.14 -3.41 14.75
CA SER A 189 11.88 -4.46 15.49
C SER A 189 11.05 -5.21 16.55
N ALA A 190 9.71 -5.12 16.51
CA ALA A 190 8.86 -5.86 17.42
C ALA A 190 8.63 -7.29 16.94
N SER A 191 8.55 -8.24 17.87
CA SER A 191 8.27 -9.67 17.60
C SER A 191 6.88 -10.06 18.08
N ILE A 192 6.00 -10.41 17.16
CA ILE A 192 4.64 -10.89 17.46
C ILE A 192 4.64 -12.42 17.53
N ILE A 193 4.40 -12.97 18.71
CA ILE A 193 4.40 -14.41 18.96
C ILE A 193 3.03 -15.01 19.32
N LYS A 194 1.99 -14.16 19.38
CA LYS A 194 0.60 -14.52 19.68
C LYS A 194 -0.34 -13.65 18.86
N ASN A 195 -1.59 -14.06 18.71
CA ASN A 195 -2.63 -13.26 18.07
C ASN A 195 -2.74 -11.87 18.71
N THR A 196 -2.97 -10.86 17.87
CA THR A 196 -3.13 -9.50 18.36
C THR A 196 -4.60 -9.12 18.49
N GLU A 197 -4.90 -8.19 19.37
CA GLU A 197 -6.21 -7.56 19.46
C GLU A 197 -6.32 -6.44 18.42
N SER A 198 -7.52 -6.22 17.89
CA SER A 198 -7.78 -5.15 16.94
C SER A 198 -7.45 -3.76 17.53
N TRP A 199 -6.87 -2.90 16.69
CA TRP A 199 -6.51 -1.51 17.02
C TRP A 199 -5.50 -1.40 18.17
N GLY A 200 -4.70 -2.45 18.36
CA GLY A 200 -3.62 -2.49 19.35
C GLY A 200 -2.30 -1.96 18.79
N LEU A 201 -1.53 -1.24 19.61
CA LEU A 201 -0.14 -0.91 19.35
C LEU A 201 0.77 -1.92 20.06
N TYR A 202 1.58 -2.63 19.30
CA TYR A 202 2.49 -3.67 19.78
C TYR A 202 3.94 -3.23 19.62
N LYS A 203 4.75 -3.32 20.68
CA LYS A 203 6.16 -2.91 20.69
C LYS A 203 7.01 -3.84 21.54
N GLY A 204 8.29 -3.94 21.22
CA GLY A 204 9.29 -4.73 21.95
C GLY A 204 9.48 -6.15 21.44
N ASN A 205 10.36 -6.91 22.09
CA ASN A 205 10.71 -8.28 21.73
C ASN A 205 10.77 -9.16 23.01
N PRO A 206 9.79 -10.06 23.23
CA PRO A 206 8.53 -10.16 22.48
C PRO A 206 7.66 -8.91 22.63
N ALA A 207 6.85 -8.63 21.61
CA ALA A 207 5.99 -7.46 21.64
C ALA A 207 4.87 -7.58 22.65
N VAL A 208 4.63 -6.51 23.40
CA VAL A 208 3.51 -6.38 24.33
C VAL A 208 2.54 -5.33 23.81
N LYS A 209 1.25 -5.54 24.05
CA LYS A 209 0.23 -4.55 23.71
C LYS A 209 0.42 -3.30 24.56
N SER A 210 0.44 -2.15 23.90
CA SER A 210 0.42 -0.84 24.56
C SER A 210 -1.01 -0.52 25.04
N GLU A 211 -1.11 0.31 26.08
CA GLU A 211 -2.41 0.88 26.50
C GLU A 211 -2.94 1.91 25.51
N ILE A 212 -2.08 2.42 24.62
CA ILE A 212 -2.47 3.38 23.59
C ILE A 212 -3.14 2.63 22.43
N SER A 213 -4.37 3.02 22.10
CA SER A 213 -5.05 2.51 20.89
C SER A 213 -4.50 3.19 19.64
N THR A 214 -4.35 2.40 18.56
CA THR A 214 -3.95 2.91 17.24
C THR A 214 -4.96 3.88 16.62
N LYS A 215 -6.19 3.92 17.13
CA LYS A 215 -7.18 4.95 16.74
C LYS A 215 -6.76 6.36 17.11
N LYS A 216 -5.73 6.51 17.94
CA LYS A 216 -5.17 7.81 18.36
C LYS A 216 -3.92 8.20 17.55
N LEU A 217 -3.47 7.35 16.62
CA LEU A 217 -2.39 7.60 15.66
C LEU A 217 -2.97 8.08 14.33
#